data_be1373b9a91e8ee511a1604593529211
#
_entry.id   be1373b9a91e8ee511a1604593529211
#
_cell.length_a   1.000
_cell.length_b   1.000
_cell.length_c   1.000
_cell.angle_alpha   90.00
_cell.angle_beta   90.00
_cell.angle_gamma   90.00
#
_symmetry.space_group_name_H-M   'P 1'
#
loop_
_entity.id
_entity.type
_entity.pdbx_description
1 polymer ?
#
loop_
_entity_poly.entity_id
_entity_poly.type
_entity_poly.pdbx_seq_one_letter_code
_entity_poly.pdbx_strand_id
1 'polypeptide(L)'
;MISFASFFARPYFLISSLLSFFVLNQISAENANQFVDVTLESGINFRHHDGRSGQKYLLETLGSGVSFFDYDNDSYIDLYIVNGADLPGCVSPIPPTNILYRNNGDGIFTDVTAIAGVGNTQYGVGCATADYDNDGDVDLYI
;
A
#
# COMPACT_ATOMS: atom_id res chain seq x y z
N MET A 1 54.67 -58.58 24.51
CA MET A 1 54.97 -57.30 23.82
C MET A 1 53.61 -56.74 23.39
N ILE A 2 53.04 -55.84 24.17
CA ILE A 2 51.64 -55.31 23.97
C ILE A 2 51.82 -53.93 23.39
N SER A 3 51.33 -53.74 22.13
CA SER A 3 51.33 -52.45 21.46
C SER A 3 50.06 -51.66 21.81
N PHE A 4 50.21 -50.50 22.41
CA PHE A 4 49.16 -49.54 22.65
C PHE A 4 48.98 -48.69 21.38
N ALA A 5 47.83 -48.84 20.71
CA ALA A 5 47.39 -47.90 19.65
C ALA A 5 46.58 -46.78 20.34
N SER A 6 47.12 -45.57 20.36
CA SER A 6 46.43 -44.36 20.82
C SER A 6 45.37 -43.92 19.81
N PHE A 7 44.14 -43.92 20.26
CA PHE A 7 43.00 -43.40 19.51
C PHE A 7 42.94 -41.87 19.72
N PHE A 8 43.43 -41.09 18.77
CA PHE A 8 43.19 -39.66 18.73
C PHE A 8 41.86 -39.41 18.03
N ALA A 9 40.80 -39.21 18.79
CA ALA A 9 39.54 -38.70 18.29
C ALA A 9 39.72 -37.23 17.89
N ARG A 10 39.51 -36.92 16.62
CA ARG A 10 39.63 -35.56 16.08
C ARG A 10 38.40 -34.72 16.53
N PRO A 11 38.56 -33.52 17.12
CA PRO A 11 37.47 -32.67 17.56
C PRO A 11 36.77 -31.88 16.41
N TYR A 12 37.00 -32.22 15.14
CA TYR A 12 36.48 -31.47 14.02
C TYR A 12 35.00 -31.76 13.72
N PHE A 13 34.41 -32.83 14.28
CA PHE A 13 33.01 -33.18 13.98
C PHE A 13 31.99 -32.35 14.79
N LEU A 14 32.35 -31.80 15.92
CA LEU A 14 31.48 -30.99 16.77
C LEU A 14 31.37 -29.53 16.29
N ILE A 15 32.43 -29.01 15.66
CA ILE A 15 32.45 -27.62 15.19
C ILE A 15 31.62 -27.47 13.90
N SER A 16 31.61 -28.48 13.00
CA SER A 16 30.81 -28.43 11.78
C SER A 16 29.30 -28.50 12.05
N SER A 17 28.89 -29.25 13.09
CA SER A 17 27.46 -29.34 13.45
C SER A 17 26.93 -28.06 14.11
N LEU A 18 27.78 -27.36 14.89
CA LEU A 18 27.42 -26.08 15.49
C LEU A 18 27.32 -24.94 14.45
N LEU A 19 28.23 -24.92 13.45
CA LEU A 19 28.14 -23.96 12.35
C LEU A 19 26.90 -24.19 11.48
N SER A 20 26.56 -25.46 11.20
CA SER A 20 25.33 -25.79 10.42
C SER A 20 24.07 -25.38 11.16
N PHE A 21 24.04 -25.51 12.48
CA PHE A 21 22.89 -25.07 13.29
C PHE A 21 22.75 -23.56 13.35
N PHE A 22 23.86 -22.82 13.36
CA PHE A 22 23.87 -21.36 13.34
C PHE A 22 23.44 -20.78 11.98
N VAL A 23 23.87 -21.41 10.89
CA VAL A 23 23.47 -21.00 9.53
C VAL A 23 21.99 -21.29 9.27
N LEU A 24 21.45 -22.42 9.75
CA LEU A 24 20.04 -22.77 9.63
C LEU A 24 19.13 -21.83 10.43
N ASN A 25 19.57 -21.29 11.57
CA ASN A 25 18.79 -20.32 12.36
C ASN A 25 18.79 -18.91 11.75
N GLN A 26 19.76 -18.56 10.90
CA GLN A 26 19.77 -17.27 10.21
C GLN A 26 18.80 -17.23 9.01
N ILE A 27 18.48 -18.39 8.41
CA ILE A 27 17.58 -18.48 7.26
C ILE A 27 16.09 -18.37 7.66
N SER A 28 15.77 -18.60 8.94
CA SER A 28 14.37 -18.54 9.43
C SER A 28 13.86 -17.12 9.76
N ALA A 29 14.69 -16.10 9.72
CA ALA A 29 14.31 -14.73 10.08
C ALA A 29 13.93 -13.85 8.88
N GLU A 30 14.05 -14.35 7.64
CA GLU A 30 13.92 -13.52 6.44
C GLU A 30 12.54 -13.56 5.76
N ASN A 31 11.56 -14.27 6.32
CA ASN A 31 10.19 -14.34 5.78
C ASN A 31 9.15 -13.67 6.69
N ALA A 32 9.51 -12.64 7.44
CA ALA A 32 8.50 -11.74 7.97
C ALA A 32 7.99 -10.88 6.81
N ASN A 33 6.68 -10.97 6.50
CA ASN A 33 6.03 -10.05 5.57
C ASN A 33 6.30 -8.62 6.05
N GLN A 34 7.21 -7.94 5.40
CA GLN A 34 7.59 -6.58 5.74
C GLN A 34 6.87 -5.63 4.80
N PHE A 35 6.11 -4.69 5.35
CA PHE A 35 5.57 -3.58 4.56
C PHE A 35 6.68 -2.59 4.25
N VAL A 36 6.78 -2.20 2.98
CA VAL A 36 7.73 -1.22 2.48
C VAL A 36 6.95 -0.07 1.86
N ASP A 37 7.36 1.16 2.15
CA ASP A 37 6.80 2.34 1.48
C ASP A 37 7.34 2.41 0.05
N VAL A 38 6.46 2.23 -0.92
CA VAL A 38 6.75 2.28 -2.36
C VAL A 38 6.01 3.42 -3.05
N THR A 39 5.53 4.40 -2.31
CA THR A 39 4.69 5.49 -2.82
C THR A 39 5.32 6.21 -4.01
N LEU A 40 6.60 6.56 -3.92
CA LEU A 40 7.31 7.27 -4.98
C LEU A 40 7.59 6.37 -6.20
N GLU A 41 8.01 5.12 -5.94
CA GLU A 41 8.32 4.15 -6.99
C GLU A 41 7.07 3.71 -7.74
N SER A 42 5.92 3.66 -7.06
CA SER A 42 4.64 3.26 -7.65
C SER A 42 3.96 4.36 -8.48
N GLY A 43 4.52 5.57 -8.54
CA GLY A 43 3.93 6.68 -9.30
C GLY A 43 2.72 7.34 -8.63
N ILE A 44 2.40 6.97 -7.39
CA ILE A 44 1.31 7.60 -6.63
C ILE A 44 1.79 8.97 -6.11
N ASN A 45 1.10 10.03 -6.53
CA ASN A 45 1.40 11.39 -6.12
C ASN A 45 0.15 12.06 -5.53
N PHE A 46 -0.42 11.44 -4.50
CA PHE A 46 -1.59 11.96 -3.80
C PHE A 46 -1.16 12.71 -2.55
N ARG A 47 -1.80 13.84 -2.31
CA ARG A 47 -1.71 14.57 -1.06
C ARG A 47 -3.10 14.90 -0.55
N HIS A 48 -3.42 14.43 0.65
CA HIS A 48 -4.69 14.76 1.28
C HIS A 48 -4.80 16.26 1.56
N HIS A 49 -5.96 16.82 1.22
CA HIS A 49 -6.33 18.20 1.49
C HIS A 49 -7.44 18.24 2.54
N ASP A 50 -7.16 18.78 3.71
CA ASP A 50 -8.10 18.84 4.84
C ASP A 50 -8.95 20.14 4.85
N GLY A 51 -8.76 21.03 3.88
CA GLY A 51 -9.48 22.31 3.81
C GLY A 51 -9.14 23.29 4.91
N ARG A 52 -8.03 23.09 5.62
CA ARG A 52 -7.67 23.86 6.82
C ARG A 52 -7.68 25.34 6.61
N SER A 53 -8.54 26.04 7.33
CA SER A 53 -8.74 27.49 7.25
C SER A 53 -8.29 28.24 8.51
N GLY A 54 -7.95 27.52 9.59
CA GLY A 54 -7.69 28.09 10.91
C GLY A 54 -8.96 28.33 11.74
N GLN A 55 -10.15 28.07 11.19
CA GLN A 55 -11.44 28.21 11.89
C GLN A 55 -11.76 27.00 12.75
N LYS A 56 -10.97 25.92 12.66
CA LYS A 56 -11.12 24.67 13.42
C LYS A 56 -12.46 23.96 13.14
N TYR A 57 -12.84 23.85 11.89
CA TYR A 57 -13.99 23.05 11.49
C TYR A 57 -13.75 21.59 11.84
N LEU A 58 -14.81 20.86 12.23
CA LEU A 58 -14.72 19.44 12.52
C LEU A 58 -14.16 18.64 11.33
N LEU A 59 -14.53 19.03 10.11
CA LEU A 59 -14.06 18.40 8.87
C LEU A 59 -12.53 18.42 8.71
N GLU A 60 -11.83 19.44 9.23
CA GLU A 60 -10.36 19.53 9.20
C GLU A 60 -9.67 18.37 9.94
N THR A 61 -10.40 17.63 10.77
CA THR A 61 -9.89 16.49 11.56
C THR A 61 -10.22 15.13 10.98
N LEU A 62 -11.00 15.10 9.88
CA LEU A 62 -11.40 13.86 9.24
C LEU A 62 -10.34 13.46 8.20
N GLY A 63 -10.06 12.15 8.13
CA GLY A 63 -9.27 11.57 7.07
C GLY A 63 -10.08 11.36 5.79
N SER A 64 -9.43 10.91 4.75
CA SER A 64 -10.08 10.53 3.49
C SER A 64 -10.32 9.03 3.41
N GLY A 65 -11.30 8.64 2.60
CA GLY A 65 -11.58 7.24 2.26
C GLY A 65 -10.68 6.75 1.13
N VAL A 66 -10.54 5.44 1.07
CA VAL A 66 -9.82 4.74 0.01
C VAL A 66 -10.58 3.47 -0.37
N SER A 67 -10.59 3.13 -1.65
CA SER A 67 -11.13 1.86 -2.14
C SER A 67 -10.18 1.22 -3.13
N PHE A 68 -10.08 -0.09 -3.06
CA PHE A 68 -9.35 -0.93 -4.01
C PHE A 68 -10.37 -1.77 -4.79
N PHE A 69 -10.36 -1.66 -6.11
CA PHE A 69 -11.24 -2.42 -7.01
C PHE A 69 -10.67 -2.41 -8.43
N ASP A 70 -11.11 -3.33 -9.26
CA ASP A 70 -10.76 -3.37 -10.67
C ASP A 70 -11.80 -2.54 -11.43
N TYR A 71 -11.41 -1.32 -11.87
CA TYR A 71 -12.36 -0.37 -12.45
C TYR A 71 -12.57 -0.58 -13.97
N ASP A 72 -11.61 -1.20 -14.65
CA ASP A 72 -11.65 -1.41 -16.10
C ASP A 72 -11.65 -2.89 -16.51
N ASN A 73 -11.86 -3.80 -15.54
CA ASN A 73 -11.94 -5.25 -15.72
C ASN A 73 -10.69 -5.88 -16.35
N ASP A 74 -9.50 -5.32 -16.06
CA ASP A 74 -8.23 -5.82 -16.55
C ASP A 74 -7.56 -6.86 -15.61
N SER A 75 -8.20 -7.17 -14.47
CA SER A 75 -7.77 -8.06 -13.40
C SER A 75 -6.64 -7.53 -12.52
N TYR A 76 -6.24 -6.30 -12.66
CA TYR A 76 -5.37 -5.61 -11.72
C TYR A 76 -6.20 -4.71 -10.80
N ILE A 77 -5.86 -4.72 -9.53
CA ILE A 77 -6.60 -3.91 -8.54
C ILE A 77 -6.12 -2.47 -8.59
N ASP A 78 -7.05 -1.56 -8.85
CA ASP A 78 -6.86 -0.12 -8.91
C ASP A 78 -7.10 0.54 -7.56
N LEU A 79 -6.80 1.83 -7.48
CA LEU A 79 -6.85 2.59 -6.24
C LEU A 79 -7.62 3.88 -6.44
N TYR A 80 -8.75 4.02 -5.74
CA TYR A 80 -9.48 5.29 -5.66
C TYR A 80 -9.25 5.94 -4.30
N ILE A 81 -8.87 7.22 -4.31
CA ILE A 81 -8.62 8.00 -3.09
C ILE A 81 -9.55 9.21 -3.06
N VAL A 82 -10.34 9.28 -2.01
CA VAL A 82 -11.22 10.43 -1.73
C VAL A 82 -10.38 11.58 -1.20
N ASN A 83 -10.71 12.80 -1.56
CA ASN A 83 -10.03 14.00 -1.04
C ASN A 83 -11.02 14.91 -0.33
N GLY A 84 -10.49 15.78 0.54
CA GLY A 84 -11.25 16.90 1.06
C GLY A 84 -11.37 18.03 0.03
N ALA A 85 -11.98 19.12 0.42
CA ALA A 85 -12.16 20.32 -0.37
C ALA A 85 -11.87 21.57 0.47
N ASP A 86 -11.76 22.72 -0.17
CA ASP A 86 -11.62 23.99 0.52
C ASP A 86 -12.83 24.25 1.43
N LEU A 87 -12.56 24.54 2.70
CA LEU A 87 -13.55 25.00 3.66
C LEU A 87 -13.59 26.54 3.69
N PRO A 88 -14.65 27.18 4.20
CA PRO A 88 -14.73 28.64 4.30
C PRO A 88 -13.47 29.24 4.96
N GLY A 89 -12.76 30.09 4.25
CA GLY A 89 -11.48 30.66 4.68
C GLY A 89 -10.22 29.94 4.18
N CYS A 90 -10.37 28.83 3.47
CA CYS A 90 -9.32 28.16 2.72
C CYS A 90 -9.55 28.40 1.20
N VAL A 91 -8.50 28.70 0.45
CA VAL A 91 -8.58 28.85 -1.01
C VAL A 91 -7.35 28.22 -1.63
N SER A 92 -7.55 27.12 -2.36
CA SER A 92 -6.51 26.42 -3.10
C SER A 92 -6.35 26.99 -4.51
N PRO A 93 -5.12 27.20 -5.00
CA PRO A 93 -4.89 27.64 -6.39
C PRO A 93 -5.49 26.71 -7.43
N ILE A 94 -5.51 25.41 -7.13
CA ILE A 94 -6.12 24.34 -7.91
C ILE A 94 -7.08 23.60 -6.95
N PRO A 95 -8.38 23.53 -7.26
CA PRO A 95 -9.31 22.79 -6.42
C PRO A 95 -8.85 21.36 -6.20
N PRO A 96 -8.79 20.89 -4.94
CA PRO A 96 -8.50 19.49 -4.67
C PRO A 96 -9.57 18.60 -5.31
N THR A 97 -9.19 17.41 -5.73
CA THR A 97 -10.10 16.42 -6.31
C THR A 97 -9.79 15.01 -5.79
N ASN A 98 -10.78 14.14 -5.85
CA ASN A 98 -10.56 12.70 -5.70
C ASN A 98 -9.69 12.19 -6.85
N ILE A 99 -8.96 11.11 -6.64
CA ILE A 99 -8.06 10.56 -7.67
C ILE A 99 -8.31 9.06 -7.86
N LEU A 100 -8.41 8.65 -9.13
CA LEU A 100 -8.38 7.24 -9.54
C LEU A 100 -7.03 6.93 -10.16
N TYR A 101 -6.33 5.98 -9.57
CA TYR A 101 -5.08 5.44 -10.06
C TYR A 101 -5.31 4.05 -10.64
N ARG A 102 -5.04 3.87 -11.93
CA ARG A 102 -5.04 2.58 -12.59
C ARG A 102 -3.72 1.85 -12.31
N ASN A 103 -3.80 0.58 -11.92
CA ASN A 103 -2.66 -0.31 -11.78
C ASN A 103 -2.24 -0.85 -13.16
N ASN A 104 -1.02 -0.60 -13.57
CA ASN A 104 -0.53 -1.08 -14.87
C ASN A 104 -0.08 -2.56 -14.86
N GLY A 105 -0.18 -3.26 -13.72
CA GLY A 105 0.22 -4.66 -13.56
C GLY A 105 1.72 -4.88 -13.30
N ASP A 106 2.50 -3.83 -13.27
CA ASP A 106 3.96 -3.86 -13.03
C ASP A 106 4.37 -3.19 -11.71
N GLY A 107 3.39 -2.84 -10.87
CA GLY A 107 3.58 -2.11 -9.61
C GLY A 107 3.58 -0.60 -9.77
N ILE A 108 3.34 -0.09 -10.98
CA ILE A 108 3.22 1.34 -11.28
C ILE A 108 1.75 1.69 -11.48
N PHE A 109 1.35 2.82 -10.93
CA PHE A 109 0.00 3.37 -11.05
C PHE A 109 0.00 4.60 -11.95
N THR A 110 -1.08 4.77 -12.70
CA THR A 110 -1.31 5.91 -13.58
C THR A 110 -2.57 6.65 -13.16
N ASP A 111 -2.49 7.96 -12.97
CA ASP A 111 -3.67 8.79 -12.73
C ASP A 111 -4.57 8.81 -13.98
N VAL A 112 -5.76 8.26 -13.86
CA VAL A 112 -6.78 8.18 -14.92
C VAL A 112 -8.06 8.94 -14.56
N THR A 113 -8.02 9.74 -13.50
CA THR A 113 -9.17 10.48 -12.95
C THR A 113 -9.96 11.23 -14.00
N ALA A 114 -9.26 11.98 -14.85
CA ALA A 114 -9.90 12.78 -15.90
C ALA A 114 -10.49 11.92 -17.03
N ILE A 115 -9.84 10.82 -17.38
CA ILE A 115 -10.28 9.89 -18.43
C ILE A 115 -11.52 9.13 -17.97
N ALA A 116 -11.53 8.65 -16.72
CA ALA A 116 -12.65 7.95 -16.11
C ALA A 116 -13.81 8.89 -15.70
N GLY A 117 -13.56 10.20 -15.62
CA GLY A 117 -14.60 11.18 -15.28
C GLY A 117 -15.05 11.13 -13.81
N VAL A 118 -14.23 10.58 -12.90
CA VAL A 118 -14.58 10.32 -11.49
C VAL A 118 -13.98 11.34 -10.50
N GLY A 119 -13.39 12.42 -11.01
CA GLY A 119 -12.89 13.52 -10.17
C GLY A 119 -14.03 14.29 -9.52
N ASN A 120 -14.06 14.34 -8.20
CA ASN A 120 -15.02 15.10 -7.40
C ASN A 120 -14.27 16.14 -6.57
N THR A 121 -14.71 17.40 -6.62
CA THR A 121 -14.09 18.53 -5.91
C THR A 121 -14.87 18.93 -4.65
N GLN A 122 -15.91 18.19 -4.28
CA GLN A 122 -16.62 18.37 -3.02
C GLN A 122 -15.85 17.69 -1.88
N TYR A 123 -16.15 18.11 -0.66
CA TYR A 123 -15.53 17.50 0.52
C TYR A 123 -16.02 16.06 0.68
N GLY A 124 -15.14 15.09 0.40
CA GLY A 124 -15.41 13.68 0.57
C GLY A 124 -14.81 13.14 1.88
N VAL A 125 -15.43 12.12 2.45
CA VAL A 125 -15.00 11.49 3.70
C VAL A 125 -14.74 10.01 3.52
N GLY A 126 -15.51 9.35 2.66
CA GLY A 126 -15.41 7.91 2.45
C GLY A 126 -15.89 7.50 1.07
N CYS A 127 -15.61 6.27 0.70
CA CYS A 127 -16.14 5.64 -0.51
C CYS A 127 -16.43 4.15 -0.25
N ALA A 128 -17.26 3.58 -1.08
CA ALA A 128 -17.55 2.15 -1.13
C ALA A 128 -17.69 1.70 -2.58
N THR A 129 -17.34 0.45 -2.85
CA THR A 129 -17.47 -0.14 -4.17
C THR A 129 -18.24 -1.45 -4.09
N ALA A 130 -19.18 -1.65 -5.01
CA ALA A 130 -19.96 -2.87 -5.18
C ALA A 130 -20.65 -2.84 -6.54
N ASP A 131 -20.99 -3.98 -7.09
CA ASP A 131 -21.95 -4.10 -8.19
C ASP A 131 -23.38 -3.86 -7.63
N TYR A 132 -23.84 -2.61 -7.70
CA TYR A 132 -25.09 -2.17 -7.08
C TYR A 132 -26.33 -2.64 -7.84
N ASP A 133 -26.26 -2.62 -9.16
CA ASP A 133 -27.39 -2.93 -10.03
C ASP A 133 -27.32 -4.32 -10.69
N ASN A 134 -26.27 -5.09 -10.34
CA ASN A 134 -26.00 -6.45 -10.79
C ASN A 134 -25.85 -6.55 -12.32
N ASP A 135 -25.17 -5.57 -12.91
CA ASP A 135 -24.83 -5.56 -14.33
C ASP A 135 -23.45 -6.19 -14.62
N GLY A 136 -22.67 -6.52 -13.60
CA GLY A 136 -21.37 -7.16 -13.66
C GLY A 136 -20.20 -6.20 -13.57
N ASP A 137 -20.42 -4.89 -13.58
CA ASP A 137 -19.41 -3.86 -13.38
C ASP A 137 -19.41 -3.37 -11.92
N VAL A 138 -18.29 -2.82 -11.46
CA VAL A 138 -18.19 -2.33 -10.09
C VAL A 138 -18.53 -0.85 -10.02
N ASP A 139 -19.58 -0.54 -9.26
CA ASP A 139 -20.01 0.82 -8.99
C ASP A 139 -19.18 1.47 -7.88
N LEU A 140 -19.03 2.79 -7.96
CA LEU A 140 -18.35 3.62 -6.96
C LEU A 140 -19.31 4.60 -6.32
N TYR A 141 -19.48 4.49 -5.00
CA TYR A 141 -20.23 5.44 -4.17
C TYR A 141 -19.25 6.29 -3.33
N ILE A 142 -19.47 7.63 -3.29
CA ILE A 142 -18.63 8.61 -2.58
C ILE A 142 -19.50 9.44 -1.62
#